data_702182e7423dc6471cec0141cfda8c23
#
_entry.id   702182e7423dc6471cec0141cfda8c23
#
_cell.length_a   1.000
_cell.length_b   1.000
_cell.length_c   1.000
_cell.angle_alpha   90.00
_cell.angle_beta   90.00
_cell.angle_gamma   90.00
#
_symmetry.space_group_name_H-M   'P 1'
#
loop_
_entity.id
_entity.type
_entity.pdbx_description
1 polymer ?
#
loop_
_entity_poly.entity_id
_entity_poly.type
_entity_poly.pdbx_seq_one_letter_code
_entity_poly.pdbx_strand_id
1 'polypeptide(L)'
;ELGNVVFGSAKDKWGFSVPIAQKKGIKFSDVVNAYTSGDKSKIEELANRAPIHEALLETVIKFIPNPREAQKYRIPKIWKGDLDSDIAKAMMNADPNGPIVMMINDMKVDPHAGLVATGRVFSGTLRSGEEVWLVNAKRAQRILQVSLYMGPTRELAEEIPAGNIAAVLGLDQARSGETAIDIKYKDMNVGAFEALHYISEPVVTISVEPKNPKDLNKMVDALRKLSIEDPNLVVKINEETGEYLLSGMGFLHLEVSLQLLKEKLVQ
;
A
#
# COMPACT_ATOMS: atom_id res chain seq x y z
N GLU A 1 -11.92 -29.93 -1.28
CA GLU A 1 -13.36 -30.04 -1.65
C GLU A 1 -14.08 -28.69 -1.59
N LEU A 2 -13.73 -27.79 -0.65
CA LEU A 2 -14.37 -26.47 -0.48
C LEU A 2 -14.11 -25.50 -1.65
N GLY A 3 -13.10 -25.75 -2.50
CA GLY A 3 -12.74 -24.87 -3.60
C GLY A 3 -11.82 -23.69 -3.23
N ASN A 4 -11.27 -23.67 -2.02
CA ASN A 4 -10.34 -22.66 -1.54
C ASN A 4 -8.88 -22.87 -1.97
N VAL A 5 -8.63 -23.92 -2.76
CA VAL A 5 -7.34 -24.23 -3.39
C VAL A 5 -7.52 -24.24 -4.89
N VAL A 6 -6.69 -23.52 -5.61
CA VAL A 6 -6.64 -23.44 -7.07
C VAL A 6 -5.36 -24.07 -7.57
N PHE A 7 -5.49 -24.99 -8.51
CA PHE A 7 -4.39 -25.58 -9.28
C PHE A 7 -4.29 -24.86 -10.62
N GLY A 8 -3.09 -24.44 -11.03
CA GLY A 8 -2.99 -23.73 -12.29
C GLY A 8 -1.56 -23.37 -12.69
N SER A 9 -1.43 -22.88 -13.91
CA SER A 9 -0.22 -22.31 -14.48
C SER A 9 -0.48 -20.88 -14.93
N ALA A 10 0.17 -19.91 -14.28
CA ALA A 10 0.08 -18.52 -14.70
C ALA A 10 0.70 -18.31 -16.09
N LYS A 11 1.80 -19.02 -16.39
CA LYS A 11 2.47 -18.99 -17.70
C LYS A 11 1.56 -19.45 -18.83
N ASP A 12 0.84 -20.54 -18.60
CA ASP A 12 -0.02 -21.17 -19.61
C ASP A 12 -1.50 -20.77 -19.48
N LYS A 13 -1.80 -19.85 -18.54
CA LYS A 13 -3.09 -19.17 -18.35
C LYS A 13 -4.28 -20.08 -18.03
N TRP A 14 -4.05 -21.28 -17.48
CA TRP A 14 -5.11 -22.18 -17.03
C TRP A 14 -5.14 -22.31 -15.51
N GLY A 15 -6.33 -22.54 -14.95
CA GLY A 15 -6.49 -22.79 -13.52
C GLY A 15 -7.89 -23.29 -13.18
N PHE A 16 -7.98 -24.13 -12.15
CA PHE A 16 -9.25 -24.62 -11.64
C PHE A 16 -9.15 -25.03 -10.16
N SER A 17 -10.24 -24.88 -9.47
CA SER A 17 -10.49 -25.52 -8.17
C SER A 17 -11.22 -26.85 -8.39
N VAL A 18 -11.28 -27.69 -7.35
CA VAL A 18 -12.01 -28.98 -7.45
C VAL A 18 -13.47 -28.79 -7.92
N PRO A 19 -14.27 -27.85 -7.36
CA PRO A 19 -15.61 -27.59 -7.85
C PRO A 19 -15.68 -27.14 -9.31
N ILE A 20 -14.74 -26.30 -9.76
CA ILE A 20 -14.67 -25.87 -11.16
C ILE A 20 -14.33 -27.04 -12.06
N ALA A 21 -13.38 -27.90 -11.67
CA ALA A 21 -13.00 -29.09 -12.41
C ALA A 21 -14.20 -30.04 -12.59
N GLN A 22 -14.94 -30.28 -11.53
CA GLN A 22 -16.17 -31.10 -11.57
C GLN A 22 -17.23 -30.49 -12.50
N LYS A 23 -17.50 -29.18 -12.38
CA LYS A 23 -18.48 -28.47 -13.20
C LYS A 23 -18.13 -28.48 -14.70
N LYS A 24 -16.83 -28.36 -15.04
CA LYS A 24 -16.32 -28.30 -16.41
C LYS A 24 -15.87 -29.66 -16.96
N GLY A 25 -15.98 -30.74 -16.17
CA GLY A 25 -15.55 -32.07 -16.56
C GLY A 25 -14.06 -32.21 -16.81
N ILE A 26 -13.24 -31.44 -16.07
CA ILE A 26 -11.77 -31.43 -16.20
C ILE A 26 -11.19 -32.40 -15.17
N LYS A 27 -10.29 -33.28 -15.64
CA LYS A 27 -9.57 -34.22 -14.78
C LYS A 27 -8.11 -33.85 -14.71
N PHE A 28 -7.42 -34.23 -13.62
CA PHE A 28 -5.97 -34.05 -13.52
C PHE A 28 -5.20 -34.80 -14.61
N SER A 29 -5.75 -35.92 -15.12
CA SER A 29 -5.22 -36.64 -16.30
C SER A 29 -5.18 -35.76 -17.55
N ASP A 30 -6.10 -34.83 -17.73
CA ASP A 30 -6.11 -33.92 -18.89
C ASP A 30 -4.90 -32.97 -18.83
N VAL A 31 -4.55 -32.50 -17.63
CA VAL A 31 -3.34 -31.71 -17.40
C VAL A 31 -2.08 -32.50 -17.70
N VAL A 32 -1.97 -33.70 -17.13
CA VAL A 32 -0.81 -34.59 -17.38
C VAL A 32 -0.67 -34.86 -18.88
N ASN A 33 -1.75 -35.21 -19.57
CA ASN A 33 -1.77 -35.49 -21.01
C ASN A 33 -1.36 -34.26 -21.84
N ALA A 34 -1.81 -33.05 -21.45
CA ALA A 34 -1.44 -31.82 -22.15
C ALA A 34 0.08 -31.58 -22.12
N TYR A 35 0.71 -31.80 -20.96
CA TYR A 35 2.15 -31.55 -20.81
C TYR A 35 3.02 -32.71 -21.33
N THR A 36 2.60 -33.95 -21.19
CA THR A 36 3.38 -35.12 -21.64
C THR A 36 3.32 -35.35 -23.14
N SER A 37 2.27 -34.85 -23.82
CA SER A 37 2.14 -35.00 -25.28
C SER A 37 3.14 -34.14 -26.09
N GLY A 38 3.74 -33.12 -25.51
CA GLY A 38 4.59 -32.16 -26.21
C GLY A 38 3.84 -31.22 -27.16
N ASP A 39 2.51 -31.35 -27.24
CA ASP A 39 1.63 -30.60 -28.14
C ASP A 39 1.09 -29.34 -27.42
N LYS A 40 1.55 -28.17 -27.85
CA LYS A 40 1.12 -26.89 -27.29
C LYS A 40 -0.38 -26.60 -27.46
N SER A 41 -1.00 -27.16 -28.50
CA SER A 41 -2.43 -26.96 -28.76
C SER A 41 -3.31 -27.52 -27.65
N LYS A 42 -2.89 -28.60 -26.99
CA LYS A 42 -3.60 -29.19 -25.84
C LYS A 42 -3.53 -28.31 -24.58
N ILE A 43 -2.41 -27.56 -24.40
CA ILE A 43 -2.27 -26.60 -23.31
C ILE A 43 -3.19 -25.40 -23.56
N GLU A 44 -3.27 -24.92 -24.81
CA GLU A 44 -4.19 -23.85 -25.20
C GLU A 44 -5.66 -24.27 -25.06
N GLU A 45 -5.98 -25.51 -25.43
CA GLU A 45 -7.32 -26.07 -25.21
C GLU A 45 -7.67 -26.09 -23.71
N LEU A 46 -6.74 -26.53 -22.85
CA LEU A 46 -6.92 -26.53 -21.40
C LEU A 46 -7.14 -25.12 -20.87
N ALA A 47 -6.37 -24.13 -21.35
CA ALA A 47 -6.51 -22.73 -20.98
C ALA A 47 -7.87 -22.14 -21.39
N ASN A 48 -8.38 -22.52 -22.55
CA ASN A 48 -9.70 -22.11 -23.02
C ASN A 48 -10.83 -22.75 -22.22
N ARG A 49 -10.68 -24.01 -21.81
CA ARG A 49 -11.67 -24.71 -20.97
C ARG A 49 -11.65 -24.25 -19.52
N ALA A 50 -10.48 -23.92 -18.99
CA ALA A 50 -10.28 -23.51 -17.61
C ALA A 50 -9.39 -22.26 -17.50
N PRO A 51 -9.86 -21.10 -17.96
CA PRO A 51 -9.06 -19.88 -17.89
C PRO A 51 -8.80 -19.50 -16.43
N ILE A 52 -7.54 -19.20 -16.11
CA ILE A 52 -7.06 -18.97 -14.73
C ILE A 52 -7.80 -17.83 -14.02
N HIS A 53 -8.23 -16.82 -14.78
CA HIS A 53 -8.93 -15.66 -14.21
C HIS A 53 -10.28 -16.03 -13.59
N GLU A 54 -11.01 -16.98 -14.17
CA GLU A 54 -12.29 -17.46 -13.60
C GLU A 54 -12.05 -18.11 -12.24
N ALA A 55 -11.04 -18.98 -12.14
CA ALA A 55 -10.73 -19.66 -10.89
C ALA A 55 -10.28 -18.70 -9.80
N LEU A 56 -9.44 -17.73 -10.15
CA LEU A 56 -8.95 -16.71 -9.21
C LEU A 56 -10.08 -15.80 -8.73
N LEU A 57 -10.90 -15.28 -9.64
CA LEU A 57 -12.01 -14.38 -9.29
C LEU A 57 -13.08 -15.11 -8.47
N GLU A 58 -13.41 -16.36 -8.81
CA GLU A 58 -14.36 -17.16 -8.02
C GLU A 58 -13.82 -17.40 -6.59
N THR A 59 -12.53 -17.67 -6.45
CA THR A 59 -11.89 -17.83 -5.13
C THR A 59 -11.92 -16.53 -4.33
N VAL A 60 -11.65 -15.39 -4.96
CA VAL A 60 -11.74 -14.08 -4.32
C VAL A 60 -13.15 -13.82 -3.80
N ILE A 61 -14.17 -14.02 -4.66
CA ILE A 61 -15.57 -13.76 -4.30
C ILE A 61 -16.04 -14.66 -3.14
N LYS A 62 -15.62 -15.94 -3.14
CA LYS A 62 -16.10 -16.91 -2.15
C LYS A 62 -15.35 -16.88 -0.82
N PHE A 63 -14.05 -16.60 -0.83
CA PHE A 63 -13.19 -16.85 0.33
C PHE A 63 -12.47 -15.63 0.88
N ILE A 64 -12.36 -14.53 0.11
CA ILE A 64 -11.75 -13.30 0.62
C ILE A 64 -12.82 -12.47 1.33
N PRO A 65 -12.66 -12.19 2.63
CA PRO A 65 -13.64 -11.40 3.37
C PRO A 65 -13.65 -9.95 2.88
N ASN A 66 -14.84 -9.37 2.79
CA ASN A 66 -14.99 -7.94 2.53
C ASN A 66 -14.47 -7.10 3.72
N PRO A 67 -14.27 -5.78 3.56
CA PRO A 67 -13.74 -4.93 4.62
C PRO A 67 -14.54 -4.99 5.93
N ARG A 68 -15.88 -5.05 5.85
CA ARG A 68 -16.75 -5.10 7.03
C ARG A 68 -16.60 -6.39 7.83
N GLU A 69 -16.30 -7.49 7.17
CA GLU A 69 -15.99 -8.76 7.83
C GLU A 69 -14.55 -8.80 8.32
N ALA A 70 -13.61 -8.37 7.49
CA ALA A 70 -12.19 -8.39 7.81
C ALA A 70 -11.85 -7.48 9.01
N GLN A 71 -12.44 -6.30 9.11
CA GLN A 71 -12.12 -5.33 10.15
C GLN A 71 -12.52 -5.81 11.55
N LYS A 72 -13.55 -6.66 11.69
CA LYS A 72 -13.96 -7.22 12.98
C LYS A 72 -12.86 -7.99 13.69
N TYR A 73 -12.05 -8.76 12.95
CA TYR A 73 -10.96 -9.55 13.54
C TYR A 73 -9.58 -8.90 13.39
N ARG A 74 -9.43 -7.91 12.47
CA ARG A 74 -8.16 -7.22 12.27
C ARG A 74 -7.97 -6.05 13.24
N ILE A 75 -8.97 -5.22 13.44
CA ILE A 75 -8.89 -4.07 14.34
C ILE A 75 -8.41 -4.46 15.74
N PRO A 76 -8.92 -5.50 16.41
CA PRO A 76 -8.40 -5.90 17.71
C PRO A 76 -6.92 -6.27 17.74
N LYS A 77 -6.32 -6.58 16.60
CA LYS A 77 -4.90 -6.96 16.51
C LYS A 77 -3.97 -5.76 16.25
N ILE A 78 -4.44 -4.78 15.48
CA ILE A 78 -3.59 -3.69 14.97
C ILE A 78 -3.86 -2.34 15.64
N TRP A 79 -5.02 -2.17 16.29
CA TRP A 79 -5.37 -0.96 17.00
C TRP A 79 -4.83 -0.98 18.44
N LYS A 80 -4.13 0.08 18.84
CA LYS A 80 -3.54 0.18 20.20
C LYS A 80 -4.39 1.03 21.16
N GLY A 81 -5.51 1.55 20.70
CA GLY A 81 -6.46 2.27 21.54
C GLY A 81 -7.48 1.32 22.21
N ASP A 82 -8.42 1.91 22.94
CA ASP A 82 -9.51 1.19 23.60
C ASP A 82 -10.46 0.58 22.55
N LEU A 83 -10.66 -0.74 22.62
CA LEU A 83 -11.53 -1.49 21.72
C LEU A 83 -13.02 -1.28 22.01
N ASP A 84 -13.38 -0.84 23.21
CA ASP A 84 -14.76 -0.52 23.59
C ASP A 84 -15.19 0.89 23.21
N SER A 85 -14.26 1.71 22.74
CA SER A 85 -14.52 3.07 22.26
C SER A 85 -15.43 3.10 21.02
N ASP A 86 -16.17 4.19 20.85
CA ASP A 86 -17.02 4.39 19.68
C ASP A 86 -16.22 4.40 18.36
N ILE A 87 -14.97 4.88 18.41
CA ILE A 87 -14.04 4.86 17.28
C ILE A 87 -13.70 3.42 16.88
N ALA A 88 -13.33 2.57 17.84
CA ALA A 88 -12.99 1.18 17.55
C ALA A 88 -14.19 0.41 17.02
N LYS A 89 -15.37 0.61 17.60
CA LYS A 89 -16.63 0.01 17.12
C LYS A 89 -16.97 0.45 15.70
N ALA A 90 -16.81 1.74 15.38
CA ALA A 90 -17.02 2.26 14.03
C ALA A 90 -16.03 1.64 13.04
N MET A 91 -14.75 1.52 13.39
CA MET A 91 -13.74 0.83 12.57
C MET A 91 -14.08 -0.65 12.35
N MET A 92 -14.46 -1.40 13.40
CA MET A 92 -14.83 -2.81 13.27
C MET A 92 -16.03 -3.03 12.35
N ASN A 93 -16.91 -2.07 12.24
CA ASN A 93 -18.09 -2.11 11.37
C ASN A 93 -17.85 -1.50 9.98
N ALA A 94 -16.67 -0.94 9.70
CA ALA A 94 -16.39 -0.15 8.51
C ALA A 94 -17.48 0.90 8.27
N ASP A 95 -17.84 1.63 9.32
CA ASP A 95 -18.97 2.57 9.32
C ASP A 95 -18.61 3.84 8.53
N PRO A 96 -19.27 4.12 7.38
CA PRO A 96 -18.99 5.32 6.60
C PRO A 96 -19.48 6.62 7.26
N ASN A 97 -20.39 6.52 8.23
CA ASN A 97 -20.92 7.65 8.98
C ASN A 97 -20.23 7.86 10.34
N GLY A 98 -19.32 6.97 10.68
CA GLY A 98 -18.52 7.06 11.90
C GLY A 98 -17.45 8.16 11.82
N PRO A 99 -16.66 8.33 12.90
CA PRO A 99 -15.52 9.25 12.88
C PRO A 99 -14.50 8.84 11.83
N ILE A 100 -13.83 9.80 11.20
CA ILE A 100 -12.75 9.52 10.25
C ILE A 100 -11.61 8.82 10.98
N VAL A 101 -11.20 7.66 10.45
CA VAL A 101 -9.98 6.96 10.84
C VAL A 101 -9.32 6.35 9.61
N MET A 102 -8.12 6.81 9.30
CA MET A 102 -7.30 6.33 8.18
C MET A 102 -5.92 5.92 8.68
N MET A 103 -5.44 4.77 8.25
CA MET A 103 -4.04 4.37 8.40
C MET A 103 -3.30 4.66 7.10
N ILE A 104 -2.29 5.50 7.18
CA ILE A 104 -1.43 5.84 6.04
C ILE A 104 -0.36 4.75 5.92
N ASN A 105 -0.40 4.02 4.81
CA ASN A 105 0.50 2.89 4.56
C ASN A 105 1.70 3.28 3.70
N ASP A 106 1.52 4.27 2.82
CA ASP A 106 2.51 4.66 1.83
C ASP A 106 2.43 6.16 1.55
N MET A 107 3.58 6.76 1.27
CA MET A 107 3.73 8.15 0.85
C MET A 107 4.42 8.18 -0.50
N LYS A 108 3.82 8.88 -1.46
CA LYS A 108 4.39 9.05 -2.81
C LYS A 108 4.57 10.51 -3.15
N VAL A 109 5.60 10.80 -3.90
CA VAL A 109 5.82 12.13 -4.49
C VAL A 109 5.26 12.16 -5.90
N ASP A 110 4.15 12.86 -6.07
CA ASP A 110 3.58 13.16 -7.38
C ASP A 110 4.27 14.43 -7.94
N PRO A 111 4.82 14.40 -9.17
CA PRO A 111 5.55 15.56 -9.73
C PRO A 111 4.72 16.84 -9.82
N HIS A 112 3.39 16.71 -9.94
CA HIS A 112 2.47 17.85 -10.12
C HIS A 112 1.70 18.21 -8.87
N ALA A 113 1.39 17.21 -8.03
CA ALA A 113 0.54 17.40 -6.86
C ALA A 113 1.30 17.44 -5.53
N GLY A 114 2.58 17.08 -5.51
CA GLY A 114 3.38 17.02 -4.28
C GLY A 114 3.23 15.68 -3.53
N LEU A 115 3.19 15.72 -2.20
CA LEU A 115 3.09 14.50 -1.38
C LEU A 115 1.67 13.94 -1.38
N VAL A 116 1.54 12.68 -1.73
CA VAL A 116 0.29 11.91 -1.73
C VAL A 116 0.37 10.85 -0.64
N ALA A 117 -0.48 10.95 0.36
CA ALA A 117 -0.64 9.94 1.40
C ALA A 117 -1.63 8.87 0.95
N THR A 118 -1.19 7.62 0.87
CA THR A 118 -2.05 6.50 0.49
C THR A 118 -2.30 5.58 1.69
N GLY A 119 -3.55 5.23 1.93
CA GLY A 119 -3.88 4.39 3.07
C GLY A 119 -5.31 3.89 3.08
N ARG A 120 -5.59 3.02 4.04
CA ARG A 120 -6.93 2.47 4.21
C ARG A 120 -7.78 3.34 5.12
N VAL A 121 -8.99 3.64 4.67
CA VAL A 121 -10.04 4.27 5.47
C VAL A 121 -10.76 3.17 6.24
N PHE A 122 -10.62 3.17 7.58
CA PHE A 122 -11.24 2.17 8.44
C PHE A 122 -12.63 2.57 8.93
N SER A 123 -12.85 3.87 9.11
CA SER A 123 -14.13 4.45 9.53
C SER A 123 -14.29 5.86 8.98
N GLY A 124 -15.52 6.32 8.86
CA GLY A 124 -15.86 7.63 8.32
C GLY A 124 -15.80 7.69 6.80
N THR A 125 -15.93 8.89 6.27
CA THR A 125 -15.85 9.19 4.84
C THR A 125 -14.95 10.40 4.65
N LEU A 126 -13.90 10.23 3.86
CA LEU A 126 -12.95 11.32 3.56
C LEU A 126 -13.51 12.24 2.47
N ARG A 127 -13.45 13.55 2.69
CA ARG A 127 -13.82 14.58 1.72
C ARG A 127 -12.76 15.69 1.65
N SER A 128 -12.67 16.35 0.51
CA SER A 128 -11.86 17.57 0.39
C SER A 128 -12.37 18.66 1.34
N GLY A 129 -11.45 19.37 1.97
CA GLY A 129 -11.74 20.45 2.91
C GLY A 129 -11.84 20.05 4.37
N GLU A 130 -11.96 18.74 4.67
CA GLU A 130 -12.02 18.25 6.05
C GLU A 130 -10.64 18.35 6.73
N GLU A 131 -10.68 18.52 8.05
CA GLU A 131 -9.46 18.54 8.89
C GLU A 131 -9.34 17.23 9.64
N VAL A 132 -8.12 16.71 9.66
CA VAL A 132 -7.74 15.50 10.40
C VAL A 132 -6.59 15.78 11.35
N TRP A 133 -6.54 15.00 12.41
CA TRP A 133 -5.43 15.00 13.36
C TRP A 133 -4.50 13.83 13.07
N LEU A 134 -3.22 14.11 12.84
CA LEU A 134 -2.16 13.12 12.71
C LEU A 134 -1.66 12.75 14.11
N VAL A 135 -1.93 11.52 14.54
CA VAL A 135 -1.72 11.08 15.92
C VAL A 135 -0.24 11.06 16.29
N ASN A 136 0.61 10.51 15.40
CA ASN A 136 2.06 10.39 15.66
C ASN A 136 2.78 11.73 15.47
N ALA A 137 2.44 12.46 14.40
CA ALA A 137 3.01 13.78 14.12
C ALA A 137 2.50 14.87 15.07
N LYS A 138 1.40 14.62 15.81
CA LYS A 138 0.72 15.57 16.72
C LYS A 138 0.40 16.91 16.04
N ARG A 139 -0.19 16.83 14.84
CA ARG A 139 -0.53 18.00 14.02
C ARG A 139 -1.88 17.85 13.34
N ALA A 140 -2.63 18.94 13.30
CA ALA A 140 -3.81 19.05 12.44
C ALA A 140 -3.38 19.35 11.01
N GLN A 141 -4.01 18.67 10.05
CA GLN A 141 -3.82 18.93 8.63
C GLN A 141 -5.14 18.88 7.89
N ARG A 142 -5.24 19.66 6.82
CA ARG A 142 -6.42 19.74 5.98
C ARG A 142 -6.28 18.88 4.75
N ILE A 143 -7.29 18.07 4.47
CA ILE A 143 -7.42 17.31 3.23
C ILE A 143 -7.69 18.28 2.09
N LEU A 144 -6.76 18.38 1.14
CA LEU A 144 -6.91 19.23 -0.04
C LEU A 144 -7.67 18.50 -1.14
N GLN A 145 -7.41 17.20 -1.30
CA GLN A 145 -8.02 16.41 -2.35
C GLN A 145 -8.05 14.93 -1.95
N VAL A 146 -9.11 14.23 -2.35
CA VAL A 146 -9.23 12.78 -2.23
C VAL A 146 -9.33 12.14 -3.60
N SER A 147 -8.71 10.96 -3.77
CA SER A 147 -8.62 10.25 -5.03
C SER A 147 -8.41 8.76 -4.82
N LEU A 148 -8.67 7.99 -5.88
CA LEU A 148 -8.41 6.54 -5.94
C LEU A 148 -7.34 6.26 -6.99
N TYR A 149 -6.49 5.26 -6.74
CA TYR A 149 -5.60 4.75 -7.77
C TYR A 149 -6.29 3.68 -8.62
N MET A 150 -6.33 3.93 -9.94
CA MET A 150 -6.77 2.98 -10.95
C MET A 150 -5.53 2.57 -11.76
N GLY A 151 -4.84 1.53 -11.31
CA GLY A 151 -3.50 1.21 -11.78
C GLY A 151 -2.52 2.35 -11.47
N PRO A 152 -1.78 2.87 -12.47
CA PRO A 152 -0.83 3.97 -12.26
C PRO A 152 -1.50 5.34 -12.21
N THR A 153 -2.76 5.45 -12.63
CA THR A 153 -3.47 6.72 -12.73
C THR A 153 -4.24 7.01 -11.46
N ARG A 154 -4.18 8.25 -11.00
CA ARG A 154 -4.93 8.76 -9.85
C ARG A 154 -6.19 9.45 -10.34
N GLU A 155 -7.35 8.92 -9.97
CA GLU A 155 -8.66 9.46 -10.32
C GLU A 155 -9.26 10.22 -9.13
N LEU A 156 -9.74 11.44 -9.39
CA LEU A 156 -10.37 12.27 -8.38
C LEU A 156 -11.70 11.68 -7.94
N ALA A 157 -11.98 11.77 -6.65
CA ALA A 157 -13.27 11.40 -6.07
C ALA A 157 -13.83 12.57 -5.25
N GLU A 158 -15.15 12.68 -5.17
CA GLU A 158 -15.82 13.65 -4.29
C GLU A 158 -15.69 13.20 -2.83
N GLU A 159 -15.82 11.91 -2.59
CA GLU A 159 -15.73 11.30 -1.27
C GLU A 159 -15.20 9.86 -1.35
N ILE A 160 -14.58 9.39 -0.27
CA ILE A 160 -14.10 8.02 -0.14
C ILE A 160 -14.54 7.45 1.21
N PRO A 161 -15.52 6.53 1.22
CA PRO A 161 -16.03 5.95 2.46
C PRO A 161 -15.12 4.85 3.01
N ALA A 162 -15.38 4.49 4.27
CA ALA A 162 -14.73 3.39 4.98
C ALA A 162 -14.69 2.09 4.15
N GLY A 163 -13.61 1.33 4.31
CA GLY A 163 -13.35 0.08 3.59
C GLY A 163 -12.58 0.25 2.29
N ASN A 164 -12.38 1.48 1.81
CA ASN A 164 -11.58 1.78 0.62
C ASN A 164 -10.13 2.13 0.95
N ILE A 165 -9.30 2.14 -0.07
CA ILE A 165 -7.93 2.69 -0.02
C ILE A 165 -7.99 4.06 -0.70
N ALA A 166 -7.65 5.09 0.05
CA ALA A 166 -7.66 6.47 -0.42
C ALA A 166 -6.25 6.97 -0.74
N ALA A 167 -6.14 7.85 -1.71
CA ALA A 167 -4.98 8.69 -1.96
C ALA A 167 -5.35 10.14 -1.66
N VAL A 168 -4.65 10.76 -0.70
CA VAL A 168 -5.01 12.03 -0.09
C VAL A 168 -3.88 13.03 -0.25
N LEU A 169 -4.19 14.24 -0.70
CA LEU A 169 -3.31 15.40 -0.71
C LEU A 169 -3.54 16.30 0.50
N GLY A 170 -2.48 16.99 0.95
CA GLY A 170 -2.55 17.92 2.08
C GLY A 170 -2.06 17.33 3.40
N LEU A 171 -1.61 16.07 3.41
CA LEU A 171 -1.07 15.41 4.59
C LEU A 171 0.48 15.36 4.56
N ASP A 172 1.13 16.51 4.33
CA ASP A 172 2.58 16.60 4.08
C ASP A 172 3.45 16.22 5.28
N GLN A 173 2.92 16.32 6.49
CA GLN A 173 3.61 15.94 7.72
C GLN A 173 3.43 14.46 8.07
N ALA A 174 2.56 13.75 7.35
CA ALA A 174 2.38 12.33 7.55
C ALA A 174 3.62 11.53 7.10
N ARG A 175 3.72 10.33 7.62
CA ARG A 175 4.71 9.31 7.23
C ARG A 175 3.99 7.96 7.12
N SER A 176 4.62 6.99 6.47
CA SER A 176 4.13 5.61 6.47
C SER A 176 3.98 5.11 7.91
N GLY A 177 2.83 4.50 8.23
CA GLY A 177 2.46 4.10 9.59
C GLY A 177 1.72 5.18 10.40
N GLU A 178 1.47 6.37 9.82
CA GLU A 178 0.71 7.43 10.48
C GLU A 178 -0.77 7.08 10.60
N THR A 179 -1.37 7.50 11.71
CA THR A 179 -2.81 7.40 11.96
C THR A 179 -3.44 8.77 11.84
N ALA A 180 -4.33 8.96 10.87
CA ALA A 180 -5.13 10.16 10.74
C ALA A 180 -6.54 9.90 11.31
N ILE A 181 -6.98 10.76 12.23
CA ILE A 181 -8.30 10.69 12.87
C ILE A 181 -9.06 11.99 12.69
N ASP A 182 -10.36 11.94 12.90
CA ASP A 182 -11.22 13.12 12.92
C ASP A 182 -10.70 14.16 13.94
N ILE A 183 -10.60 15.42 13.53
CA ILE A 183 -10.02 16.51 14.32
C ILE A 183 -10.68 16.70 15.70
N LYS A 184 -11.95 16.34 15.85
CA LYS A 184 -12.68 16.44 17.12
C LYS A 184 -12.10 15.58 18.24
N TYR A 185 -11.28 14.59 17.90
CA TYR A 185 -10.62 13.69 18.85
C TYR A 185 -9.17 14.08 19.17
N LYS A 186 -8.67 15.23 18.69
CA LYS A 186 -7.28 15.67 18.86
C LYS A 186 -6.80 15.74 20.31
N ASP A 187 -7.68 16.10 21.23
CA ASP A 187 -7.38 16.27 22.66
C ASP A 187 -7.65 14.99 23.49
N MET A 188 -8.09 13.91 22.82
CA MET A 188 -8.35 12.63 23.44
C MET A 188 -7.19 11.68 23.19
N ASN A 189 -6.88 10.85 24.18
CA ASN A 189 -5.90 9.77 24.01
C ASN A 189 -6.56 8.58 23.28
N VAL A 190 -6.81 8.74 21.99
CA VAL A 190 -7.58 7.79 21.18
C VAL A 190 -6.80 6.53 20.86
N GLY A 191 -5.46 6.58 20.92
CA GLY A 191 -4.56 5.54 20.43
C GLY A 191 -4.23 5.72 18.95
N ALA A 192 -3.38 4.83 18.46
CA ALA A 192 -2.93 4.78 17.06
C ALA A 192 -2.93 3.33 16.58
N PHE A 193 -2.76 3.14 15.28
CA PHE A 193 -2.41 1.82 14.75
C PHE A 193 -1.01 1.40 15.19
N GLU A 194 -0.78 0.09 15.21
CA GLU A 194 0.56 -0.46 15.45
C GLU A 194 1.54 0.13 14.44
N ALA A 195 2.70 0.56 14.93
CA ALA A 195 3.75 1.09 14.07
C ALA A 195 4.19 0.03 13.04
N LEU A 196 4.48 0.48 11.82
CA LEU A 196 5.08 -0.38 10.82
C LEU A 196 6.51 -0.71 11.25
N HIS A 197 6.76 -1.97 11.57
CA HIS A 197 8.11 -2.45 11.86
C HIS A 197 8.73 -2.97 10.56
N TYR A 198 9.74 -2.27 10.09
CA TYR A 198 10.58 -2.74 8.99
C TYR A 198 11.56 -3.79 9.52
N ILE A 199 11.62 -4.93 8.84
CA ILE A 199 12.29 -6.16 9.36
C ILE A 199 13.80 -6.01 9.44
N SER A 200 14.40 -5.07 8.72
CA SER A 200 15.85 -4.90 8.72
C SER A 200 16.28 -3.45 8.81
N GLU A 201 17.37 -3.24 9.54
CA GLU A 201 18.07 -1.96 9.58
C GLU A 201 18.95 -1.80 8.33
N PRO A 202 19.22 -0.54 7.89
CA PRO A 202 20.15 -0.29 6.80
C PRO A 202 21.54 -0.82 7.15
N VAL A 203 22.12 -1.63 6.23
CA VAL A 203 23.42 -2.31 6.46
C VAL A 203 24.55 -1.73 5.63
N VAL A 204 24.26 -0.91 4.62
CA VAL A 204 25.25 -0.25 3.76
C VAL A 204 25.04 1.23 3.80
N THR A 205 26.11 2.00 3.98
CA THR A 205 26.11 3.47 3.98
C THR A 205 27.15 3.97 2.96
N ILE A 206 26.73 4.94 2.15
CA ILE A 206 27.60 5.64 1.20
C ILE A 206 27.51 7.14 1.42
N SER A 207 28.59 7.87 1.10
CA SER A 207 28.57 9.33 1.01
C SER A 207 28.10 9.74 -0.38
N VAL A 208 27.25 10.77 -0.45
CA VAL A 208 26.66 11.28 -1.70
C VAL A 208 26.97 12.77 -1.83
N GLU A 209 27.57 13.15 -2.96
CA GLU A 209 27.91 14.52 -3.29
C GLU A 209 27.39 14.93 -4.67
N PRO A 210 26.94 16.16 -4.88
CA PRO A 210 26.58 16.64 -6.19
C PRO A 210 27.86 16.90 -7.00
N LYS A 211 27.87 16.58 -8.28
CA LYS A 211 28.98 16.91 -9.18
C LYS A 211 29.22 18.42 -9.29
N ASN A 212 28.17 19.20 -9.19
CA ASN A 212 28.20 20.66 -9.24
C ASN A 212 27.68 21.20 -7.89
N PRO A 213 28.43 22.01 -7.17
CA PRO A 213 28.00 22.60 -5.89
C PRO A 213 26.67 23.37 -5.96
N LYS A 214 26.33 23.92 -7.11
CA LYS A 214 25.05 24.63 -7.34
C LYS A 214 23.81 23.72 -7.20
N ASP A 215 23.99 22.41 -7.37
CA ASP A 215 22.90 21.44 -7.29
C ASP A 215 22.70 20.86 -5.88
N LEU A 216 23.45 21.36 -4.87
CA LEU A 216 23.35 20.86 -3.51
C LEU A 216 21.93 20.92 -2.95
N ASN A 217 21.26 22.06 -3.07
CA ASN A 217 19.90 22.22 -2.56
C ASN A 217 18.90 21.27 -3.25
N LYS A 218 19.05 21.11 -4.58
CA LYS A 218 18.21 20.15 -5.33
C LYS A 218 18.44 18.71 -4.87
N MET A 219 19.71 18.34 -4.66
CA MET A 219 20.07 17.01 -4.14
C MET A 219 19.46 16.76 -2.76
N VAL A 220 19.55 17.72 -1.85
CA VAL A 220 18.99 17.61 -0.49
C VAL A 220 17.47 17.41 -0.55
N ASP A 221 16.76 18.20 -1.37
CA ASP A 221 15.33 18.07 -1.54
C ASP A 221 14.95 16.71 -2.16
N ALA A 222 15.71 16.25 -3.15
CA ALA A 222 15.47 14.94 -3.78
C ALA A 222 15.75 13.78 -2.81
N LEU A 223 16.82 13.84 -2.02
CA LEU A 223 17.12 12.85 -0.97
C LEU A 223 16.01 12.81 0.10
N ARG A 224 15.50 13.98 0.52
CA ARG A 224 14.39 14.08 1.45
C ARG A 224 13.13 13.42 0.89
N LYS A 225 12.80 13.67 -0.37
CA LYS A 225 11.65 13.05 -1.06
C LYS A 225 11.79 11.54 -1.14
N LEU A 226 12.98 11.05 -1.50
CA LEU A 226 13.26 9.60 -1.55
C LEU A 226 13.10 8.94 -0.17
N SER A 227 13.59 9.56 0.91
CA SER A 227 13.44 8.99 2.26
C SER A 227 12.00 9.02 2.78
N ILE A 228 11.12 9.84 2.20
CA ILE A 228 9.69 9.82 2.50
C ILE A 228 8.99 8.67 1.77
N GLU A 229 9.38 8.43 0.51
CA GLU A 229 8.83 7.34 -0.31
C GLU A 229 9.33 5.96 0.14
N ASP A 230 10.59 5.87 0.54
CA ASP A 230 11.20 4.62 1.02
C ASP A 230 11.69 4.75 2.46
N PRO A 231 10.94 4.23 3.42
CA PRO A 231 11.32 4.28 4.84
C PRO A 231 12.58 3.47 5.20
N ASN A 232 13.02 2.55 4.31
CA ASN A 232 14.27 1.80 4.50
C ASN A 232 15.51 2.59 4.02
N LEU A 233 15.29 3.75 3.40
CA LEU A 233 16.34 4.63 2.95
C LEU A 233 16.56 5.74 3.98
N VAL A 234 17.68 5.70 4.69
CA VAL A 234 18.00 6.65 5.75
C VAL A 234 18.99 7.67 5.23
N VAL A 235 18.61 8.95 5.29
CA VAL A 235 19.46 10.08 4.93
C VAL A 235 19.91 10.78 6.21
N LYS A 236 21.22 10.93 6.40
CA LYS A 236 21.82 11.65 7.53
C LYS A 236 22.87 12.63 7.03
N ILE A 237 23.07 13.72 7.76
CA ILE A 237 24.20 14.62 7.56
C ILE A 237 25.22 14.29 8.65
N ASN A 238 26.45 14.06 8.26
CA ASN A 238 27.55 13.95 9.21
C ASN A 238 27.92 15.37 9.65
N GLU A 239 27.63 15.69 10.91
CA GLU A 239 27.85 17.04 11.46
C GLU A 239 29.35 17.44 11.53
N GLU A 240 30.27 16.45 11.59
CA GLU A 240 31.71 16.69 11.65
C GLU A 240 32.30 16.97 10.27
N THR A 241 31.87 16.22 9.25
CA THR A 241 32.44 16.33 7.89
C THR A 241 31.56 17.12 6.91
N GLY A 242 30.31 17.35 7.26
CA GLY A 242 29.29 17.96 6.38
C GLY A 242 28.83 17.08 5.25
N GLU A 243 29.18 15.80 5.24
CA GLU A 243 28.81 14.83 4.20
C GLU A 243 27.37 14.37 4.33
N TYR A 244 26.72 14.16 3.19
CA TYR A 244 25.41 13.54 3.14
C TYR A 244 25.57 12.02 3.02
N LEU A 245 25.12 11.31 4.06
CA LEU A 245 25.18 9.86 4.15
C LEU A 245 23.84 9.25 3.75
N LEU A 246 23.88 8.32 2.81
CA LEU A 246 22.74 7.54 2.36
C LEU A 246 22.92 6.10 2.79
N SER A 247 22.02 5.61 3.63
CA SER A 247 22.06 4.24 4.15
C SER A 247 20.86 3.45 3.63
N GLY A 248 21.10 2.20 3.24
CA GLY A 248 20.07 1.31 2.69
C GLY A 248 20.34 -0.15 3.00
N MET A 249 19.44 -1.01 2.53
CA MET A 249 19.39 -2.44 2.81
C MET A 249 20.49 -3.25 2.11
N GLY A 250 21.22 -2.64 1.16
CA GLY A 250 22.26 -3.28 0.40
C GLY A 250 22.69 -2.43 -0.81
N PHE A 251 23.73 -2.88 -1.52
CA PHE A 251 24.28 -2.13 -2.66
C PHE A 251 23.27 -1.94 -3.79
N LEU A 252 22.50 -2.96 -4.16
CA LEU A 252 21.49 -2.85 -5.21
C LEU A 252 20.40 -1.83 -4.84
N HIS A 253 19.96 -1.81 -3.57
CA HIS A 253 19.00 -0.83 -3.08
C HIS A 253 19.52 0.60 -3.24
N LEU A 254 20.77 0.84 -2.86
CA LEU A 254 21.41 2.15 -3.00
C LEU A 254 21.64 2.54 -4.46
N GLU A 255 22.01 1.59 -5.32
CA GLU A 255 22.19 1.83 -6.76
C GLU A 255 20.89 2.28 -7.42
N VAL A 256 19.78 1.59 -7.16
CA VAL A 256 18.43 1.98 -7.63
C VAL A 256 18.04 3.35 -7.09
N SER A 257 18.28 3.59 -5.79
CA SER A 257 17.98 4.89 -5.16
C SER A 257 18.78 6.05 -5.77
N LEU A 258 20.05 5.82 -6.10
CA LEU A 258 20.90 6.79 -6.80
C LEU A 258 20.44 7.04 -8.24
N GLN A 259 19.93 6.03 -8.93
CA GLN A 259 19.36 6.21 -10.26
C GLN A 259 18.09 7.07 -10.18
N LEU A 260 17.17 6.78 -9.26
CA LEU A 260 15.98 7.59 -9.01
C LEU A 260 16.34 9.03 -8.61
N LEU A 261 17.40 9.21 -7.79
CA LEU A 261 17.90 10.52 -7.41
C LEU A 261 18.33 11.32 -8.65
N LYS A 262 19.08 10.70 -9.58
CA LYS A 262 19.51 11.33 -10.83
C LYS A 262 18.32 11.74 -11.70
N GLU A 263 17.33 10.90 -11.82
CA GLU A 263 16.10 11.19 -12.58
C GLU A 263 15.34 12.39 -11.98
N LYS A 264 15.22 12.44 -10.65
CA LYS A 264 14.59 13.57 -9.93
C LYS A 264 15.39 14.88 -9.98
N LEU A 265 16.71 14.82 -10.19
CA LEU A 265 17.56 16.01 -10.34
C LEU A 265 17.49 16.63 -11.75
N VAL A 266 17.09 15.84 -12.76
CA VAL A 266 16.97 16.28 -14.16
C VAL A 266 15.62 16.94 -14.43
N GLN A 267 14.61 16.62 -13.64
CA GLN A 267 13.28 17.28 -13.67
C GLN A 267 13.30 18.58 -12.88
#